data_f7e27a9c6f579286ef1aaa8dcb4fe7e3
#
_entry.id   f7e27a9c6f579286ef1aaa8dcb4fe7e3
#
_cell.length_a   1.000
_cell.length_b   1.000
_cell.length_c   1.000
_cell.angle_alpha   90.00
_cell.angle_beta   90.00
_cell.angle_gamma   90.00
#
_symmetry.space_group_name_H-M   'P 1'
#
loop_
_entity.id
_entity.type
_entity.pdbx_description
1 polymer ?
#
loop_
_entity_poly.entity_id
_entity_poly.type
_entity_poly.pdbx_seq_one_letter_code
_entity_poly.pdbx_strand_id
1 'polypeptide(L)'
;MRDMAEKYHTVLVVGGEGEKCRIVAEGYGFKDVITPGDIIKTRHDTTPFRTLTDEELENSRLLDLDNLRIEAIFVFADSRDWAGDQQIILDCLMTKDGWLNTRSETFQEGPPVFFSHTDVVWSTSHEHSRLGMGALRASLEAVYGALTGKDLNTIAFGKPQIGTYKFATRLLQKWRSDSCGINKPPSIVYFIGDTPESDIRGTNEFNETTDNDWFSILVKTGVYQDGTVPRYPPRKTCENVFEAVKFAIEREHNKPCKGSTVSELDNDTSQKVREVAK
;
A
#
# COMPACT_ATOMS: atom_id res chain seq x y z
N MET A 1 7.63 -0.85 -8.86
CA MET A 1 7.57 -2.33 -9.04
C MET A 1 8.40 -2.78 -10.24
N ARG A 2 8.38 -2.10 -11.41
CA ARG A 2 9.21 -2.52 -12.57
C ARG A 2 10.69 -2.59 -12.22
N ASP A 3 11.24 -1.57 -11.56
CA ASP A 3 12.65 -1.56 -11.13
C ASP A 3 12.99 -2.72 -10.16
N MET A 4 11.98 -3.17 -9.38
CA MET A 4 12.13 -4.34 -8.52
C MET A 4 12.15 -5.66 -9.32
N ALA A 5 11.33 -5.75 -10.38
CA ALA A 5 11.31 -6.91 -11.27
C ALA A 5 12.59 -7.04 -12.11
N GLU A 6 13.30 -5.94 -12.35
CA GLU A 6 14.65 -5.97 -12.96
C GLU A 6 15.72 -6.45 -11.96
N LYS A 7 15.52 -6.18 -10.66
CA LYS A 7 16.49 -6.49 -9.60
C LYS A 7 16.35 -7.91 -9.06
N TYR A 8 15.11 -8.40 -8.90
CA TYR A 8 14.79 -9.69 -8.29
C TYR A 8 14.12 -10.59 -9.30
N HIS A 9 14.68 -11.78 -9.52
CA HIS A 9 14.21 -12.73 -10.52
C HIS A 9 13.17 -13.71 -9.95
N THR A 10 13.54 -14.42 -8.87
CA THR A 10 12.66 -15.38 -8.19
C THR A 10 12.16 -14.77 -6.89
N VAL A 11 10.85 -14.59 -6.78
CA VAL A 11 10.24 -13.86 -5.65
C VAL A 11 9.10 -14.66 -5.04
N LEU A 12 8.98 -14.59 -3.71
CA LEU A 12 7.78 -15.04 -3.00
C LEU A 12 6.78 -13.89 -2.95
N VAL A 13 5.57 -14.13 -3.46
CA VAL A 13 4.47 -13.16 -3.43
C VAL A 13 3.35 -13.70 -2.55
N VAL A 14 2.97 -12.92 -1.54
CA VAL A 14 2.04 -13.32 -0.48
C VAL A 14 0.82 -12.42 -0.47
N GLY A 15 -0.31 -12.99 -0.09
CA GLY A 15 -1.58 -12.33 0.17
C GLY A 15 -2.56 -12.37 -1.00
N GLY A 16 -3.72 -11.77 -0.76
CA GLY A 16 -4.81 -11.75 -1.72
C GLY A 16 -5.60 -13.05 -1.77
N GLU A 17 -6.29 -13.25 -2.87
CA GLU A 17 -7.18 -14.38 -3.09
C GLU A 17 -6.84 -15.04 -4.43
N GLY A 18 -6.66 -16.35 -4.42
CA GLY A 18 -6.30 -17.11 -5.61
C GLY A 18 -4.99 -16.59 -6.25
N GLU A 19 -4.93 -16.61 -7.56
CA GLU A 19 -3.74 -16.24 -8.35
C GLU A 19 -3.59 -14.73 -8.62
N LYS A 20 -4.46 -13.88 -8.07
CA LYS A 20 -4.48 -12.44 -8.41
C LYS A 20 -3.13 -11.76 -8.16
N CYS A 21 -2.48 -12.06 -7.04
CA CYS A 21 -1.19 -11.44 -6.71
C CYS A 21 -0.06 -11.95 -7.60
N ARG A 22 -0.06 -13.24 -7.99
CA ARG A 22 0.87 -13.80 -8.97
C ARG A 22 0.74 -13.10 -10.32
N ILE A 23 -0.49 -13.05 -10.87
CA ILE A 23 -0.79 -12.40 -12.16
C ILE A 23 -0.34 -10.95 -12.17
N VAL A 24 -0.59 -10.21 -11.08
CA VAL A 24 -0.17 -8.81 -10.95
C VAL A 24 1.36 -8.70 -10.91
N ALA A 25 2.05 -9.58 -10.19
CA ALA A 25 3.51 -9.59 -10.11
C ALA A 25 4.13 -9.88 -11.48
N GLU A 26 3.64 -10.89 -12.18
CA GLU A 26 4.07 -11.23 -13.56
C GLU A 26 3.80 -10.06 -14.53
N GLY A 27 2.66 -9.38 -14.38
CA GLY A 27 2.34 -8.16 -15.13
C GLY A 27 3.29 -6.98 -14.87
N TYR A 28 3.94 -6.94 -13.72
CA TYR A 28 5.03 -5.99 -13.44
C TYR A 28 6.38 -6.41 -14.03
N GLY A 29 6.50 -7.65 -14.50
CA GLY A 29 7.69 -8.17 -15.15
C GLY A 29 8.55 -9.11 -14.29
N PHE A 30 8.07 -9.51 -13.09
CA PHE A 30 8.72 -10.58 -12.33
C PHE A 30 8.70 -11.89 -13.12
N LYS A 31 9.80 -12.62 -13.12
CA LYS A 31 10.01 -13.77 -14.01
C LYS A 31 9.54 -15.09 -13.41
N ASP A 32 9.87 -15.29 -12.13
CA ASP A 32 9.53 -16.49 -11.39
C ASP A 32 8.86 -16.12 -10.09
N VAL A 33 7.53 -16.20 -10.08
CA VAL A 33 6.69 -15.80 -8.95
C VAL A 33 6.22 -17.05 -8.21
N ILE A 34 6.73 -17.23 -7.01
CA ILE A 34 6.38 -18.30 -6.08
C ILE A 34 5.27 -17.78 -5.15
N THR A 35 4.31 -18.63 -4.83
CA THR A 35 3.26 -18.34 -3.84
C THR A 35 3.32 -19.29 -2.66
N PRO A 36 2.71 -18.96 -1.51
CA PRO A 36 2.57 -19.92 -0.41
C PRO A 36 1.94 -21.25 -0.84
N GLY A 37 0.96 -21.22 -1.74
CA GLY A 37 0.31 -22.42 -2.27
C GLY A 37 1.28 -23.36 -2.98
N ASP A 38 2.25 -22.85 -3.73
CA ASP A 38 3.28 -23.66 -4.39
C ASP A 38 4.15 -24.41 -3.37
N ILE A 39 4.55 -23.70 -2.30
CA ILE A 39 5.38 -24.29 -1.23
C ILE A 39 4.59 -25.37 -0.49
N ILE A 40 3.33 -25.09 -0.11
CA ILE A 40 2.46 -26.02 0.60
C ILE A 40 2.15 -27.25 -0.25
N LYS A 41 1.84 -27.08 -1.53
CA LYS A 41 1.60 -28.19 -2.45
C LYS A 41 2.82 -29.10 -2.60
N THR A 42 4.01 -28.50 -2.63
CA THR A 42 5.26 -29.25 -2.77
C THR A 42 5.65 -29.93 -1.46
N ARG A 43 5.43 -29.26 -0.32
CA ARG A 43 5.86 -29.71 0.99
C ARG A 43 4.86 -29.33 2.07
N HIS A 44 3.86 -30.19 2.24
CA HIS A 44 2.73 -29.94 3.13
C HIS A 44 3.12 -29.75 4.62
N ASP A 45 4.21 -30.39 5.07
CA ASP A 45 4.69 -30.26 6.45
C ASP A 45 5.23 -28.85 6.80
N THR A 46 5.41 -27.97 5.82
CA THR A 46 5.70 -26.54 6.04
C THR A 46 4.58 -25.85 6.83
N THR A 47 3.34 -26.21 6.57
CA THR A 47 2.14 -25.70 7.28
C THR A 47 1.19 -26.84 7.60
N PRO A 48 1.50 -27.68 8.61
CA PRO A 48 0.86 -29.00 8.79
C PRO A 48 -0.64 -28.94 9.10
N PHE A 49 -1.16 -27.79 9.53
CA PHE A 49 -2.59 -27.57 9.81
C PHE A 49 -3.37 -26.93 8.67
N ARG A 50 -2.69 -26.54 7.58
CA ARG A 50 -3.30 -25.90 6.41
C ARG A 50 -3.58 -26.94 5.33
N THR A 51 -4.82 -26.99 4.87
CA THR A 51 -5.21 -27.77 3.68
C THR A 51 -5.56 -26.80 2.57
N LEU A 52 -4.93 -26.97 1.40
CA LEU A 52 -5.30 -26.20 0.21
C LEU A 52 -6.66 -26.66 -0.30
N THR A 53 -7.46 -25.71 -0.78
CA THR A 53 -8.69 -26.02 -1.52
C THR A 53 -8.36 -26.62 -2.88
N ASP A 54 -9.34 -27.23 -3.55
CA ASP A 54 -9.16 -27.79 -4.89
C ASP A 54 -8.67 -26.72 -5.89
N GLU A 55 -9.23 -25.49 -5.82
CA GLU A 55 -8.81 -24.37 -6.66
C GLU A 55 -7.35 -23.95 -6.37
N GLU A 56 -6.97 -23.87 -5.10
CA GLU A 56 -5.59 -23.57 -4.72
C GLU A 56 -4.62 -24.67 -5.19
N LEU A 57 -5.02 -25.94 -5.10
CA LEU A 57 -4.23 -27.06 -5.60
C LEU A 57 -4.04 -27.05 -7.11
N GLU A 58 -5.08 -26.70 -7.87
CA GLU A 58 -5.01 -26.58 -9.32
C GLU A 58 -4.08 -25.43 -9.74
N ASN A 59 -4.18 -24.30 -9.08
CA ASN A 59 -3.39 -23.11 -9.39
C ASN A 59 -1.95 -23.17 -8.90
N SER A 60 -1.65 -24.00 -7.90
CA SER A 60 -0.30 -24.12 -7.34
C SER A 60 0.60 -25.03 -8.17
N ARG A 61 1.88 -24.70 -8.24
CA ARG A 61 2.92 -25.45 -8.95
C ARG A 61 3.70 -26.36 -8.00
N LEU A 62 4.26 -27.45 -8.53
CA LEU A 62 5.30 -28.22 -7.83
C LEU A 62 6.66 -27.54 -8.06
N LEU A 63 7.45 -27.45 -7.01
CA LEU A 63 8.74 -26.76 -6.99
C LEU A 63 9.88 -27.74 -6.68
N ASP A 64 11.06 -27.44 -7.19
CA ASP A 64 12.32 -28.07 -6.74
C ASP A 64 12.90 -27.22 -5.60
N LEU A 65 12.46 -27.50 -4.37
CA LEU A 65 12.84 -26.70 -3.20
C LEU A 65 14.34 -26.79 -2.86
N ASP A 66 15.03 -27.82 -3.29
CA ASP A 66 16.47 -27.99 -3.02
C ASP A 66 17.34 -27.07 -3.90
N ASN A 67 16.79 -26.65 -5.03
CA ASN A 67 17.44 -25.73 -5.95
C ASN A 67 16.73 -24.39 -6.09
N LEU A 68 15.84 -24.05 -5.14
CA LEU A 68 15.06 -22.81 -5.18
C LEU A 68 15.66 -21.76 -4.24
N ARG A 69 15.96 -20.59 -4.80
CA ARG A 69 16.40 -19.41 -4.07
C ARG A 69 15.37 -18.31 -4.17
N ILE A 70 14.82 -17.88 -3.04
CA ILE A 70 13.97 -16.70 -2.96
C ILE A 70 14.84 -15.45 -2.80
N GLU A 71 14.79 -14.56 -3.77
CA GLU A 71 15.60 -13.34 -3.79
C GLU A 71 14.94 -12.17 -3.08
N ALA A 72 13.60 -12.15 -3.03
CA ALA A 72 12.82 -11.16 -2.28
C ALA A 72 11.43 -11.72 -1.95
N ILE A 73 10.84 -11.17 -0.89
CA ILE A 73 9.47 -11.47 -0.46
C ILE A 73 8.62 -10.22 -0.62
N PHE A 74 7.47 -10.34 -1.27
CA PHE A 74 6.52 -9.26 -1.46
C PHE A 74 5.16 -9.62 -0.89
N VAL A 75 4.70 -8.91 0.12
CA VAL A 75 3.32 -8.98 0.62
C VAL A 75 2.51 -7.94 -0.15
N PHE A 76 1.74 -8.40 -1.15
CA PHE A 76 1.02 -7.53 -2.08
C PHE A 76 -0.36 -7.14 -1.60
N ALA A 77 -1.02 -8.03 -0.89
CA ALA A 77 -2.36 -7.81 -0.34
C ALA A 77 -2.49 -8.47 1.03
N ASP A 78 -3.60 -8.20 1.72
CA ASP A 78 -3.88 -8.82 3.01
C ASP A 78 -3.91 -10.35 2.89
N SER A 79 -3.21 -11.02 3.80
CA SER A 79 -3.18 -12.47 3.90
C SER A 79 -4.57 -13.03 4.25
N ARG A 80 -4.92 -14.16 3.64
CA ARG A 80 -6.12 -14.94 3.96
C ARG A 80 -5.82 -16.11 4.91
N ASP A 81 -4.53 -16.42 5.09
CA ASP A 81 -4.04 -17.44 6.03
C ASP A 81 -2.82 -16.92 6.79
N TRP A 82 -3.07 -16.16 7.85
CA TRP A 82 -1.98 -15.54 8.62
C TRP A 82 -1.00 -16.55 9.20
N ALA A 83 -1.46 -17.71 9.65
CA ALA A 83 -0.60 -18.70 10.25
C ALA A 83 0.35 -19.32 9.22
N GLY A 84 -0.18 -19.75 8.08
CA GLY A 84 0.62 -20.34 7.00
C GLY A 84 1.54 -19.34 6.34
N ASP A 85 1.02 -18.16 5.97
CA ASP A 85 1.81 -17.13 5.32
C ASP A 85 2.96 -16.64 6.22
N GLN A 86 2.72 -16.42 7.52
CA GLN A 86 3.77 -16.04 8.46
C GLN A 86 4.84 -17.13 8.60
N GLN A 87 4.44 -18.40 8.69
CA GLN A 87 5.39 -19.51 8.79
C GLN A 87 6.30 -19.54 7.56
N ILE A 88 5.72 -19.49 6.36
CA ILE A 88 6.48 -19.52 5.10
C ILE A 88 7.41 -18.32 4.96
N ILE A 89 6.92 -17.11 5.29
CA ILE A 89 7.74 -15.90 5.26
C ILE A 89 8.91 -16.03 6.24
N LEU A 90 8.66 -16.48 7.48
CA LEU A 90 9.70 -16.66 8.50
C LEU A 90 10.73 -17.70 8.07
N ASP A 91 10.29 -18.84 7.52
CA ASP A 91 11.19 -19.87 7.02
C ASP A 91 12.12 -19.30 5.93
N CYS A 92 11.59 -18.53 4.97
CA CYS A 92 12.38 -17.85 3.95
C CYS A 92 13.37 -16.84 4.54
N LEU A 93 12.92 -16.02 5.49
CA LEU A 93 13.74 -14.99 6.14
C LEU A 93 14.92 -15.57 6.94
N MET A 94 14.75 -16.79 7.47
CA MET A 94 15.78 -17.48 8.26
C MET A 94 16.71 -18.35 7.41
N THR A 95 16.60 -18.33 6.08
CA THR A 95 17.48 -19.09 5.17
C THR A 95 18.86 -18.47 5.06
N LYS A 96 19.82 -19.25 4.57
CA LYS A 96 21.10 -18.75 4.12
C LYS A 96 20.97 -18.23 2.68
N ASP A 97 21.14 -16.91 2.50
CA ASP A 97 21.11 -16.23 1.19
C ASP A 97 19.81 -16.47 0.37
N GLY A 98 18.68 -16.79 1.01
CA GLY A 98 17.41 -17.08 0.33
C GLY A 98 17.26 -18.51 -0.19
N TRP A 99 18.26 -19.40 -0.06
CA TRP A 99 18.17 -20.79 -0.46
C TRP A 99 17.26 -21.58 0.46
N LEU A 100 16.16 -22.10 -0.05
CA LEU A 100 15.24 -22.92 0.72
C LEU A 100 15.95 -24.19 1.24
N ASN A 101 15.38 -24.81 2.26
CA ASN A 101 15.98 -25.95 2.97
C ASN A 101 17.35 -25.66 3.64
N THR A 102 17.78 -24.40 3.71
CA THR A 102 18.97 -23.97 4.45
C THR A 102 18.57 -23.17 5.70
N ARG A 103 19.50 -23.00 6.63
CA ARG A 103 19.32 -22.12 7.77
C ARG A 103 20.54 -21.24 7.96
N SER A 104 20.31 -19.93 8.12
CA SER A 104 21.34 -18.96 8.45
C SER A 104 21.77 -19.12 9.91
N GLU A 105 23.06 -19.01 10.18
CA GLU A 105 23.60 -18.95 11.54
C GLU A 105 23.45 -17.56 12.16
N THR A 106 23.48 -16.53 11.33
CA THR A 106 23.44 -15.12 11.77
C THR A 106 22.03 -14.54 11.71
N PHE A 107 21.11 -15.14 10.96
CA PHE A 107 19.78 -14.62 10.63
C PHE A 107 19.78 -13.24 9.96
N GLN A 108 20.84 -12.89 9.22
CA GLN A 108 21.00 -11.59 8.54
C GLN A 108 21.11 -11.72 7.02
N GLU A 109 21.06 -12.94 6.52
CA GLU A 109 21.33 -13.30 5.12
C GLU A 109 20.04 -13.58 4.33
N GLY A 110 18.89 -13.58 5.00
CA GLY A 110 17.59 -13.84 4.37
C GLY A 110 17.21 -12.80 3.33
N PRO A 111 16.26 -13.12 2.45
CA PRO A 111 15.79 -12.18 1.44
C PRO A 111 15.11 -10.96 2.06
N PRO A 112 15.18 -9.78 1.42
CA PRO A 112 14.44 -8.61 1.87
C PRO A 112 12.94 -8.83 1.75
N VAL A 113 12.16 -8.27 2.69
CA VAL A 113 10.71 -8.35 2.69
C VAL A 113 10.07 -6.97 2.49
N PHE A 114 9.13 -6.91 1.58
CA PHE A 114 8.44 -5.70 1.14
C PHE A 114 6.94 -5.81 1.39
N PHE A 115 6.35 -4.76 1.94
CA PHE A 115 4.91 -4.64 2.18
C PHE A 115 4.33 -3.53 1.30
N SER A 116 3.22 -3.79 0.62
CA SER A 116 2.59 -2.82 -0.28
C SER A 116 1.95 -1.65 0.46
N HIS A 117 1.54 -1.84 1.71
CA HIS A 117 1.04 -0.79 2.60
C HIS A 117 1.28 -1.14 4.08
N THR A 118 0.98 -0.21 4.98
CA THR A 118 1.27 -0.32 6.42
C THR A 118 0.04 -0.15 7.31
N ASP A 119 -1.15 -0.07 6.73
CA ASP A 119 -2.37 0.12 7.51
C ASP A 119 -2.59 -1.08 8.45
N VAL A 120 -2.59 -0.80 9.75
CA VAL A 120 -2.72 -1.83 10.79
C VAL A 120 -4.15 -2.36 10.84
N VAL A 121 -5.11 -1.49 10.57
CA VAL A 121 -6.53 -1.81 10.56
C VAL A 121 -7.23 -1.18 9.35
N TRP A 122 -8.37 -1.75 8.99
CA TRP A 122 -9.25 -1.24 7.96
C TRP A 122 -10.71 -1.40 8.37
N SER A 123 -11.60 -0.62 7.78
CA SER A 123 -13.02 -0.56 8.11
C SER A 123 -13.86 -1.40 7.18
N THR A 124 -14.87 -2.07 7.73
CA THR A 124 -15.88 -2.84 7.00
C THR A 124 -17.28 -2.49 7.52
N SER A 125 -18.28 -3.28 7.17
CA SER A 125 -19.63 -3.22 7.77
C SER A 125 -19.67 -3.67 9.24
N HIS A 126 -18.59 -4.25 9.77
CA HIS A 126 -18.48 -4.62 11.17
C HIS A 126 -18.21 -3.38 12.01
N GLU A 127 -18.80 -3.30 13.22
CA GLU A 127 -18.67 -2.15 14.14
C GLU A 127 -17.21 -1.85 14.56
N HIS A 128 -16.36 -2.88 14.65
CA HIS A 128 -14.94 -2.73 14.93
C HIS A 128 -14.11 -2.92 13.67
N SER A 129 -12.97 -2.25 13.59
CA SER A 129 -12.02 -2.41 12.49
C SER A 129 -11.42 -3.81 12.43
N ARG A 130 -11.02 -4.22 11.23
CA ARG A 130 -10.36 -5.51 10.97
C ARG A 130 -8.86 -5.32 10.84
N LEU A 131 -8.09 -6.37 11.19
CA LEU A 131 -6.64 -6.36 11.05
C LEU A 131 -6.23 -6.33 9.57
N GLY A 132 -5.29 -5.48 9.23
CA GLY A 132 -4.73 -5.34 7.91
C GLY A 132 -3.26 -5.78 7.83
N MET A 133 -2.65 -5.54 6.68
CA MET A 133 -1.26 -5.92 6.39
C MET A 133 -0.25 -5.34 7.38
N GLY A 134 -0.48 -4.12 7.88
CA GLY A 134 0.38 -3.53 8.91
C GLY A 134 0.39 -4.32 10.22
N ALA A 135 -0.71 -4.98 10.57
CA ALA A 135 -0.77 -5.88 11.73
C ALA A 135 0.00 -7.19 11.46
N LEU A 136 -0.11 -7.76 10.25
CA LEU A 136 0.69 -8.91 9.84
C LEU A 136 2.19 -8.58 9.90
N ARG A 137 2.59 -7.41 9.40
CA ARG A 137 3.97 -6.92 9.47
C ARG A 137 4.46 -6.84 10.90
N ALA A 138 3.71 -6.20 11.80
CA ALA A 138 4.06 -6.09 13.21
C ALA A 138 4.19 -7.46 13.89
N SER A 139 3.32 -8.42 13.55
CA SER A 139 3.39 -9.80 14.02
C SER A 139 4.66 -10.49 13.54
N LEU A 140 5.02 -10.37 12.26
CA LEU A 140 6.24 -10.93 11.68
C LEU A 140 7.50 -10.37 12.34
N GLU A 141 7.57 -9.05 12.54
CA GLU A 141 8.68 -8.37 13.21
C GLU A 141 8.85 -8.89 14.66
N ALA A 142 7.75 -9.01 15.39
CA ALA A 142 7.76 -9.50 16.76
C ALA A 142 8.16 -10.99 16.86
N VAL A 143 7.61 -11.84 15.99
CA VAL A 143 7.91 -13.28 15.98
C VAL A 143 9.34 -13.54 15.54
N TYR A 144 9.82 -12.82 14.51
CA TYR A 144 11.21 -12.91 14.07
C TYR A 144 12.18 -12.53 15.19
N GLY A 145 11.90 -11.43 15.91
CA GLY A 145 12.68 -11.01 17.06
C GLY A 145 12.69 -12.06 18.17
N ALA A 146 11.55 -12.67 18.47
CA ALA A 146 11.45 -13.73 19.48
C ALA A 146 12.22 -15.00 19.10
N LEU A 147 12.25 -15.36 17.81
CA LEU A 147 12.94 -16.57 17.33
C LEU A 147 14.45 -16.39 17.17
N THR A 148 14.90 -15.20 16.77
CA THR A 148 16.28 -14.97 16.35
C THR A 148 17.08 -14.06 17.30
N GLY A 149 16.39 -13.30 18.15
CA GLY A 149 16.99 -12.23 18.95
C GLY A 149 17.46 -11.03 18.12
N LYS A 150 17.01 -10.91 16.87
CA LYS A 150 17.38 -9.84 15.93
C LYS A 150 16.14 -9.04 15.50
N ASP A 151 16.34 -7.78 15.17
CA ASP A 151 15.31 -6.96 14.56
C ASP A 151 15.15 -7.32 13.08
N LEU A 152 13.91 -7.48 12.63
CA LEU A 152 13.59 -7.66 11.23
C LEU A 152 13.48 -6.31 10.53
N ASN A 153 14.35 -6.06 9.56
CA ASN A 153 14.25 -4.87 8.71
C ASN A 153 13.24 -5.12 7.59
N THR A 154 12.10 -4.46 7.66
CA THR A 154 11.06 -4.53 6.64
C THR A 154 11.01 -3.23 5.83
N ILE A 155 10.68 -3.35 4.55
CA ILE A 155 10.50 -2.21 3.66
C ILE A 155 9.01 -2.10 3.33
N ALA A 156 8.45 -0.91 3.56
CA ALA A 156 7.05 -0.67 3.27
C ALA A 156 6.86 0.42 2.23
N PHE A 157 5.92 0.19 1.35
CA PHE A 157 5.36 1.17 0.43
C PHE A 157 4.02 1.69 0.97
N GLY A 158 3.33 2.49 0.18
CA GLY A 158 2.04 3.03 0.59
C GLY A 158 2.16 4.21 1.55
N LYS A 159 1.03 4.66 2.05
CA LYS A 159 0.93 5.70 3.08
C LYS A 159 1.49 5.17 4.43
N PRO A 160 2.16 5.98 5.24
CA PRO A 160 2.50 7.39 5.13
C PRO A 160 3.83 7.67 4.39
N GLN A 161 4.41 6.71 3.67
CA GLN A 161 5.72 6.82 3.05
C GLN A 161 5.78 7.95 2.01
N ILE A 162 6.77 8.83 2.10
CA ILE A 162 6.98 10.00 1.21
C ILE A 162 6.98 9.60 -0.28
N GLY A 163 7.51 8.41 -0.61
CA GLY A 163 7.52 7.88 -1.97
C GLY A 163 6.14 7.80 -2.61
N THR A 164 5.11 7.49 -1.83
CA THR A 164 3.71 7.43 -2.27
C THR A 164 3.19 8.79 -2.72
N TYR A 165 3.45 9.82 -1.94
CA TYR A 165 3.03 11.20 -2.23
C TYR A 165 3.79 11.78 -3.43
N LYS A 166 5.11 11.51 -3.55
CA LYS A 166 5.90 11.84 -4.73
C LYS A 166 5.37 11.18 -5.99
N PHE A 167 4.96 9.92 -5.90
CA PHE A 167 4.34 9.20 -7.02
C PHE A 167 2.98 9.81 -7.38
N ALA A 168 2.13 10.07 -6.39
CA ALA A 168 0.82 10.71 -6.58
C ALA A 168 0.96 12.10 -7.23
N THR A 169 1.93 12.90 -6.80
CA THR A 169 2.23 14.21 -7.40
C THR A 169 2.56 14.09 -8.88
N ARG A 170 3.43 13.15 -9.26
CA ARG A 170 3.80 12.93 -10.66
C ARG A 170 2.61 12.46 -11.49
N LEU A 171 1.80 11.55 -10.94
CA LEU A 171 0.62 11.04 -11.63
C LEU A 171 -0.43 12.13 -11.84
N LEU A 172 -0.69 12.92 -10.81
CA LEU A 172 -1.61 14.06 -10.87
C LEU A 172 -1.14 15.11 -11.88
N GLN A 173 0.15 15.42 -11.90
CA GLN A 173 0.74 16.36 -12.87
C GLN A 173 0.59 15.84 -14.30
N LYS A 174 0.89 14.56 -14.53
CA LYS A 174 0.71 13.93 -15.83
C LYS A 174 -0.75 13.96 -16.27
N TRP A 175 -1.68 13.57 -15.40
CA TRP A 175 -3.11 13.60 -15.71
C TRP A 175 -3.60 15.02 -16.06
N ARG A 176 -3.16 16.04 -15.32
CA ARG A 176 -3.52 17.45 -15.61
C ARG A 176 -2.98 17.91 -16.97
N SER A 177 -1.75 17.51 -17.30
CA SER A 177 -1.15 17.80 -18.60
C SER A 177 -1.92 17.13 -19.73
N ASP A 178 -2.16 15.81 -19.61
CA ASP A 178 -2.76 14.99 -20.66
C ASP A 178 -4.26 15.31 -20.86
N SER A 179 -5.00 15.55 -19.78
CA SER A 179 -6.46 15.73 -19.83
C SER A 179 -6.89 17.20 -19.93
N CYS A 180 -6.10 18.13 -19.41
CA CYS A 180 -6.49 19.55 -19.30
C CYS A 180 -5.48 20.52 -19.97
N GLY A 181 -4.37 20.02 -20.51
CA GLY A 181 -3.31 20.88 -21.08
C GLY A 181 -2.58 21.73 -20.04
N ILE A 182 -2.73 21.42 -18.74
CA ILE A 182 -2.17 22.22 -17.64
C ILE A 182 -0.81 21.65 -17.22
N ASN A 183 0.27 22.31 -17.64
CA ASN A 183 1.64 21.90 -17.34
C ASN A 183 2.20 22.44 -16.00
N LYS A 184 1.53 23.42 -15.41
CA LYS A 184 1.90 23.94 -14.09
C LYS A 184 1.55 22.96 -12.98
N PRO A 185 2.44 22.71 -12.00
CA PRO A 185 2.09 21.94 -10.79
C PRO A 185 0.89 22.55 -10.06
N PRO A 186 0.05 21.75 -9.40
CA PRO A 186 -1.02 22.30 -8.58
C PRO A 186 -0.42 23.09 -7.41
N SER A 187 -0.95 24.27 -7.11
CA SER A 187 -0.54 25.04 -5.94
C SER A 187 -1.00 24.41 -4.63
N ILE A 188 -2.10 23.67 -4.68
CA ILE A 188 -2.66 22.95 -3.56
C ILE A 188 -3.17 21.57 -4.00
N VAL A 189 -2.99 20.59 -3.14
CA VAL A 189 -3.54 19.23 -3.26
C VAL A 189 -4.32 18.90 -1.99
N TYR A 190 -5.60 18.60 -2.12
CA TYR A 190 -6.42 18.12 -1.02
C TYR A 190 -6.31 16.61 -0.92
N PHE A 191 -5.84 16.14 0.22
CA PHE A 191 -5.79 14.72 0.52
C PHE A 191 -6.90 14.38 1.53
N ILE A 192 -7.81 13.51 1.13
CA ILE A 192 -8.97 13.11 1.93
C ILE A 192 -8.77 11.66 2.34
N GLY A 193 -8.82 11.40 3.65
CA GLY A 193 -8.64 10.05 4.19
C GLY A 193 -9.30 9.88 5.54
N ASP A 194 -9.38 8.64 5.99
CA ASP A 194 -10.08 8.24 7.22
C ASP A 194 -9.14 7.69 8.30
N THR A 195 -7.85 7.55 8.00
CA THR A 195 -6.86 6.97 8.91
C THR A 195 -5.82 8.02 9.34
N PRO A 196 -5.91 8.54 10.58
CA PRO A 196 -4.97 9.55 11.07
C PRO A 196 -3.50 9.14 10.96
N GLU A 197 -3.17 7.88 11.25
CA GLU A 197 -1.81 7.34 11.31
C GLU A 197 -1.15 7.19 9.94
N SER A 198 -1.90 7.05 8.87
CA SER A 198 -1.37 6.91 7.52
C SER A 198 -1.73 8.08 6.62
N ASP A 199 -3.02 8.45 6.52
CA ASP A 199 -3.50 9.49 5.60
C ASP A 199 -3.08 10.88 6.06
N ILE A 200 -3.43 11.23 7.30
CA ILE A 200 -3.20 12.57 7.81
C ILE A 200 -1.72 12.79 8.13
N ARG A 201 -1.11 11.82 8.82
CA ARG A 201 0.32 11.84 9.09
C ARG A 201 1.14 12.04 7.83
N GLY A 202 0.95 11.18 6.85
CA GLY A 202 1.76 11.18 5.63
C GLY A 202 1.55 12.46 4.81
N THR A 203 0.32 12.98 4.77
CA THR A 203 0.04 14.27 4.10
C THR A 203 0.72 15.43 4.80
N ASN A 204 0.67 15.49 6.13
CA ASN A 204 1.29 16.55 6.91
C ASN A 204 2.83 16.50 6.78
N GLU A 205 3.44 15.32 6.94
CA GLU A 205 4.89 15.11 6.78
C GLU A 205 5.36 15.45 5.36
N PHE A 206 4.59 15.06 4.33
CA PHE A 206 4.94 15.39 2.96
C PHE A 206 4.82 16.89 2.67
N ASN A 207 3.81 17.56 3.23
CA ASN A 207 3.62 19.01 3.10
C ASN A 207 4.83 19.82 3.61
N GLU A 208 5.57 19.30 4.59
CA GLU A 208 6.79 19.94 5.10
C GLU A 208 7.98 19.83 4.14
N THR A 209 7.93 18.91 3.19
CA THR A 209 9.03 18.56 2.27
C THR A 209 8.82 19.03 0.84
N THR A 210 7.70 19.67 0.53
CA THR A 210 7.30 20.07 -0.83
C THR A 210 6.88 21.52 -0.90
N ASP A 211 7.08 22.15 -2.07
CA ASP A 211 6.65 23.52 -2.34
C ASP A 211 5.13 23.64 -2.56
N ASN A 212 4.44 22.53 -2.80
CA ASN A 212 3.01 22.48 -2.99
C ASN A 212 2.31 22.42 -1.62
N ASP A 213 1.18 23.10 -1.46
CA ASP A 213 0.35 22.98 -0.25
C ASP A 213 -0.45 21.67 -0.29
N TRP A 214 -0.06 20.69 0.54
CA TRP A 214 -0.81 19.46 0.76
C TRP A 214 -1.72 19.62 1.95
N PHE A 215 -3.03 19.68 1.69
CA PHE A 215 -4.05 19.95 2.69
C PHE A 215 -4.76 18.68 3.13
N SER A 216 -4.51 18.25 4.37
CA SER A 216 -5.10 17.03 4.92
C SER A 216 -6.54 17.25 5.40
N ILE A 217 -7.47 16.38 4.96
CA ILE A 217 -8.85 16.34 5.40
C ILE A 217 -9.17 14.95 5.97
N LEU A 218 -9.53 14.90 7.25
CA LEU A 218 -9.99 13.67 7.89
C LEU A 218 -11.50 13.54 7.69
N VAL A 219 -11.96 12.35 7.29
CA VAL A 219 -13.38 12.02 7.24
C VAL A 219 -13.76 11.04 8.35
N LYS A 220 -14.99 11.16 8.86
CA LYS A 220 -15.50 10.33 9.97
C LYS A 220 -16.10 9.00 9.51
N THR A 221 -16.10 8.75 8.19
CA THR A 221 -16.57 7.50 7.60
C THR A 221 -15.39 6.58 7.33
N GLY A 222 -15.26 5.51 8.10
CA GLY A 222 -14.15 4.55 7.90
C GLY A 222 -13.48 4.17 9.22
N VAL A 223 -12.15 4.23 9.25
CA VAL A 223 -11.36 3.81 10.42
C VAL A 223 -11.45 4.77 11.60
N TYR A 224 -11.48 6.09 11.32
CA TYR A 224 -11.55 7.09 12.39
C TYR A 224 -12.86 6.99 13.16
N GLN A 225 -12.75 6.93 14.49
CA GLN A 225 -13.89 6.91 15.40
C GLN A 225 -14.15 8.29 15.96
N ASP A 226 -15.35 8.80 15.74
CA ASP A 226 -15.77 10.12 16.25
C ASP A 226 -15.67 10.16 17.79
N GLY A 227 -15.28 11.32 18.32
CA GLY A 227 -15.05 11.50 19.76
C GLY A 227 -13.65 11.14 20.24
N THR A 228 -12.79 10.56 19.38
CA THR A 228 -11.37 10.38 19.68
C THR A 228 -10.54 11.59 19.22
N VAL A 229 -9.41 11.85 19.90
CA VAL A 229 -8.47 12.87 19.46
C VAL A 229 -7.44 12.21 18.56
N PRO A 230 -7.38 12.57 17.26
CA PRO A 230 -6.42 11.96 16.35
C PRO A 230 -5.00 12.36 16.76
N ARG A 231 -4.10 11.38 16.81
CA ARG A 231 -2.67 11.61 17.13
C ARG A 231 -2.00 12.59 16.16
N TYR A 232 -2.44 12.57 14.90
CA TYR A 232 -1.99 13.48 13.86
C TYR A 232 -3.14 14.42 13.49
N PRO A 233 -3.04 15.73 13.84
CA PRO A 233 -4.14 16.64 13.63
C PRO A 233 -4.36 16.94 12.14
N PRO A 234 -5.58 16.75 11.61
CA PRO A 234 -5.91 17.16 10.25
C PRO A 234 -6.07 18.69 10.18
N ARG A 235 -5.89 19.25 8.99
CA ARG A 235 -6.21 20.67 8.75
C ARG A 235 -7.73 20.94 8.71
N LYS A 236 -8.52 19.91 8.39
CA LYS A 236 -9.98 19.91 8.42
C LYS A 236 -10.52 18.53 8.74
N THR A 237 -11.61 18.47 9.50
CA THR A 237 -12.42 17.25 9.65
C THR A 237 -13.78 17.47 9.01
N CYS A 238 -14.27 16.48 8.25
CA CYS A 238 -15.57 16.48 7.59
C CYS A 238 -16.32 15.18 7.93
N GLU A 239 -17.65 15.21 7.82
CA GLU A 239 -18.46 14.02 8.13
C GLU A 239 -18.21 12.87 7.16
N ASN A 240 -18.02 13.19 5.87
CA ASN A 240 -17.80 12.22 4.80
C ASN A 240 -17.03 12.84 3.63
N VAL A 241 -16.72 12.04 2.62
CA VAL A 241 -15.97 12.46 1.42
C VAL A 241 -16.72 13.55 0.65
N PHE A 242 -18.05 13.49 0.56
CA PHE A 242 -18.84 14.49 -0.15
C PHE A 242 -18.67 15.89 0.47
N GLU A 243 -18.78 16.00 1.80
CA GLU A 243 -18.58 17.26 2.51
C GLU A 243 -17.11 17.75 2.42
N ALA A 244 -16.15 16.83 2.38
CA ALA A 244 -14.74 17.17 2.20
C ALA A 244 -14.46 17.76 0.83
N VAL A 245 -15.01 17.17 -0.23
CA VAL A 245 -14.88 17.67 -1.62
C VAL A 245 -15.57 19.01 -1.78
N LYS A 246 -16.79 19.15 -1.25
CA LYS A 246 -17.54 20.42 -1.25
C LYS A 246 -16.75 21.53 -0.56
N PHE A 247 -16.21 21.26 0.63
CA PHE A 247 -15.35 22.20 1.35
C PHE A 247 -14.13 22.62 0.52
N ALA A 248 -13.45 21.67 -0.13
CA ALA A 248 -12.27 21.94 -0.94
C ALA A 248 -12.62 22.87 -2.12
N ILE A 249 -13.73 22.61 -2.82
CA ILE A 249 -14.21 23.44 -3.94
C ILE A 249 -14.57 24.84 -3.46
N GLU A 250 -15.38 24.97 -2.40
CA GLU A 250 -15.79 26.25 -1.86
C GLU A 250 -14.59 27.09 -1.38
N ARG A 251 -13.62 26.45 -0.74
CA ARG A 251 -12.39 27.11 -0.29
C ARG A 251 -11.59 27.70 -1.44
N GLU A 252 -11.48 26.99 -2.57
CA GLU A 252 -10.75 27.51 -3.74
C GLU A 252 -11.54 28.61 -4.45
N HIS A 253 -12.86 28.50 -4.57
CA HIS A 253 -13.69 29.55 -5.16
C HIS A 253 -13.71 30.86 -4.33
N ASN A 254 -13.62 30.76 -3.02
CA ASN A 254 -13.67 31.92 -2.13
C ASN A 254 -12.28 32.55 -1.89
N LYS A 255 -11.20 32.03 -2.47
CA LYS A 255 -9.89 32.70 -2.42
C LYS A 255 -9.95 33.99 -3.22
N PRO A 256 -9.55 35.16 -2.65
CA PRO A 256 -9.43 36.39 -3.42
C PRO A 256 -8.40 36.15 -4.52
N CYS A 257 -8.77 36.46 -5.76
CA CYS A 257 -7.85 36.43 -6.89
C CYS A 257 -6.65 37.33 -6.55
N LYS A 258 -5.49 36.74 -6.31
CA LYS A 258 -4.24 37.50 -6.22
C LYS A 258 -3.93 38.01 -7.62
N GLY A 259 -4.31 39.29 -7.88
CA GLY A 259 -3.79 40.15 -8.93
C GLY A 259 -3.77 39.54 -10.34
N SER A 260 -4.92 39.56 -11.02
CA SER A 260 -4.97 39.71 -12.45
C SER A 260 -5.80 40.95 -12.75
N THR A 261 -5.16 41.94 -13.29
CA THR A 261 -5.82 43.01 -14.07
C THR A 261 -6.81 42.36 -15.03
N VAL A 262 -8.06 42.77 -14.89
CA VAL A 262 -9.15 42.35 -15.76
C VAL A 262 -8.78 42.66 -17.20
N SER A 263 -8.56 41.63 -17.98
CA SER A 263 -8.76 41.65 -19.42
C SER A 263 -9.43 40.34 -19.80
N GLU A 264 -10.69 40.47 -20.11
CA GLU A 264 -11.54 39.62 -20.94
C GLU A 264 -11.15 38.13 -21.04
N LEU A 265 -11.85 37.25 -20.30
CA LEU A 265 -11.99 35.84 -20.66
C LEU A 265 -13.40 35.34 -20.33
N ASP A 266 -14.15 35.23 -21.38
CA ASP A 266 -15.21 34.32 -21.79
C ASP A 266 -16.14 33.65 -20.79
N ASN A 267 -17.40 33.95 -21.01
CA ASN A 267 -18.63 33.35 -20.49
C ASN A 267 -18.85 31.85 -20.87
N ASP A 268 -17.88 31.12 -21.39
CA ASP A 268 -18.09 29.78 -21.94
C ASP A 268 -17.84 28.63 -20.94
N THR A 269 -17.22 28.89 -19.82
CA THR A 269 -16.91 27.84 -18.84
C THR A 269 -18.05 27.54 -17.88
N SER A 270 -18.97 28.47 -17.73
CA SER A 270 -20.13 28.33 -16.80
C SER A 270 -21.24 27.42 -17.31
N GLN A 271 -21.27 27.13 -18.61
CA GLN A 271 -22.26 26.24 -19.21
C GLN A 271 -21.85 24.77 -19.15
N LYS A 272 -20.57 24.45 -19.29
CA LYS A 272 -20.08 23.07 -19.26
C LYS A 272 -20.12 22.40 -17.88
N VAL A 273 -20.07 23.17 -16.80
CA VAL A 273 -20.15 22.60 -15.43
C VAL A 273 -21.60 22.23 -15.05
N ARG A 274 -22.61 22.82 -15.71
CA ARG A 274 -24.02 22.51 -15.45
C ARG A 274 -24.54 21.27 -16.18
N GLU A 275 -23.84 20.78 -17.19
CA GLU A 275 -24.23 19.58 -17.93
C GLU A 275 -23.66 18.28 -17.36
N VAL A 276 -22.68 18.33 -16.49
CA VAL A 276 -22.08 17.14 -15.84
C VAL A 276 -22.76 16.83 -14.48
N ALA A 277 -23.64 17.71 -14.01
CA ALA A 277 -24.35 17.56 -12.72
C ALA A 277 -25.84 17.23 -12.89
N LYS A 278 -26.24 16.74 -14.05
CA LYS A 278 -27.53 16.09 -14.29
C LYS A 278 -27.25 14.64 -14.74
#